data_34c123d3e4809569036f3f4dc0ba4bf1
#
_entry.id   34c123d3e4809569036f3f4dc0ba4bf1
#
_cell.length_a   1.000
_cell.length_b   1.000
_cell.length_c   1.000
_cell.angle_alpha   90.00
_cell.angle_beta   90.00
_cell.angle_gamma   90.00
#
_symmetry.space_group_name_H-M   'P 1'
#
loop_
_entity.id
_entity.type
_entity.pdbx_description
1 polymer ?
#
loop_
_entity_poly.entity_id
_entity_poly.type
_entity_poly.pdbx_seq_one_letter_code
_entity_poly.pdbx_strand_id
1 'polypeptide(L)'
;LTAIGQSSAQYALRDPDIRLMLRVRADEAGAFEQLVLLFQQRLVVIMKPMVGSREEAEDLAQEAFLRVYKSRKNYHPKAKFSTWLFTIANNLALNSLRSKKRRPQVSFPTTESGQQQQVGIDQRLPEKQSQPEIRLHNVELADVITKALDGLNERQRMAVVLNKYEDMNYADIAVVMGLTSKAVKSLLSRARVNLREVLKKYIYMDGQSSEKYES
;
A
#
# COMPACT_ATOMS: atom_id res chain seq x y z
N LEU A 1 -15.07 -7.82 -34.01
CA LEU A 1 -14.12 -6.73 -33.55
C LEU A 1 -14.80 -5.66 -32.67
N THR A 2 -16.10 -5.76 -32.32
CA THR A 2 -16.91 -4.71 -31.67
C THR A 2 -17.09 -4.88 -30.15
N ALA A 3 -16.82 -6.04 -29.57
CA ALA A 3 -17.11 -6.32 -28.17
C ALA A 3 -16.09 -5.70 -27.17
N ILE A 4 -14.82 -5.49 -27.59
CA ILE A 4 -13.76 -4.96 -26.73
C ILE A 4 -13.94 -3.45 -26.49
N GLY A 5 -14.48 -2.72 -27.45
CA GLY A 5 -14.69 -1.27 -27.34
C GLY A 5 -15.83 -0.87 -26.40
N GLN A 6 -16.90 -1.65 -26.32
CA GLN A 6 -18.05 -1.36 -25.46
C GLN A 6 -17.75 -1.56 -23.97
N SER A 7 -16.94 -2.56 -23.62
CA SER A 7 -16.51 -2.79 -22.24
C SER A 7 -15.67 -1.63 -21.72
N SER A 8 -14.73 -1.14 -22.51
CA SER A 8 -13.85 0.00 -22.16
C SER A 8 -14.62 1.29 -21.92
N ALA A 9 -15.59 1.59 -22.77
CA ALA A 9 -16.43 2.79 -22.64
C ALA A 9 -17.35 2.71 -21.41
N GLN A 10 -17.89 1.54 -21.09
CA GLN A 10 -18.70 1.35 -19.88
C GLN A 10 -17.90 1.52 -18.58
N TYR A 11 -16.65 1.05 -18.54
CA TYR A 11 -15.79 1.30 -17.39
C TYR A 11 -15.47 2.79 -17.23
N ALA A 12 -15.15 3.48 -18.32
CA ALA A 12 -14.84 4.91 -18.29
C ALA A 12 -16.02 5.78 -17.79
N LEU A 13 -17.25 5.37 -18.04
CA LEU A 13 -18.44 6.09 -17.58
C LEU A 13 -18.75 5.89 -16.09
N ARG A 14 -18.34 4.78 -15.48
CA ARG A 14 -18.68 4.41 -14.10
C ARG A 14 -17.59 4.75 -13.09
N ASP A 15 -16.33 4.73 -13.50
CA ASP A 15 -15.19 4.94 -12.62
C ASP A 15 -14.70 6.39 -12.73
N PRO A 16 -14.82 7.22 -11.66
CA PRO A 16 -14.37 8.60 -11.67
C PRO A 16 -12.86 8.72 -11.90
N ASP A 17 -12.07 7.77 -11.42
CA ASP A 17 -10.62 7.78 -11.56
C ASP A 17 -10.18 7.55 -13.00
N ILE A 18 -10.91 6.71 -13.75
CA ILE A 18 -10.70 6.54 -15.18
C ILE A 18 -11.01 7.84 -15.92
N ARG A 19 -12.11 8.52 -15.58
CA ARG A 19 -12.45 9.82 -16.20
C ARG A 19 -11.36 10.85 -15.94
N LEU A 20 -10.86 10.92 -14.72
CA LEU A 20 -9.75 11.81 -14.37
C LEU A 20 -8.49 11.47 -15.19
N MET A 21 -8.14 10.19 -15.31
CA MET A 21 -6.98 9.78 -16.11
C MET A 21 -7.17 10.05 -17.60
N LEU A 22 -8.39 9.99 -18.13
CA LEU A 22 -8.67 10.39 -19.52
C LEU A 22 -8.49 11.90 -19.74
N ARG A 23 -8.81 12.75 -18.74
CA ARG A 23 -8.50 14.18 -18.74
C ARG A 23 -6.99 14.44 -18.72
N VAL A 24 -6.24 13.65 -17.92
CA VAL A 24 -4.76 13.68 -17.94
C VAL A 24 -4.21 13.29 -19.32
N ARG A 25 -4.77 12.27 -19.96
CA ARG A 25 -4.42 11.87 -21.33
C ARG A 25 -4.66 12.99 -22.36
N ALA A 26 -5.72 13.76 -22.14
CA ALA A 26 -6.07 14.90 -22.98
C ALA A 26 -5.22 16.16 -22.69
N ASP A 27 -4.27 16.11 -21.75
CA ASP A 27 -3.45 17.24 -21.26
C ASP A 27 -4.30 18.39 -20.69
N GLU A 28 -5.45 18.07 -20.08
CA GLU A 28 -6.27 19.06 -19.41
C GLU A 28 -5.53 19.65 -18.20
N ALA A 29 -5.48 20.97 -18.11
CA ALA A 29 -4.77 21.67 -17.04
C ALA A 29 -5.32 21.29 -15.65
N GLY A 30 -4.42 21.01 -14.70
CA GLY A 30 -4.77 20.62 -13.33
C GLY A 30 -5.25 19.15 -13.17
N ALA A 31 -5.55 18.42 -14.25
CA ALA A 31 -6.04 17.05 -14.14
C ALA A 31 -4.99 16.10 -13.54
N PHE A 32 -3.72 16.26 -13.93
CA PHE A 32 -2.64 15.44 -13.38
C PHE A 32 -2.38 15.76 -11.90
N GLU A 33 -2.42 17.02 -11.52
CA GLU A 33 -2.30 17.44 -10.13
C GLU A 33 -3.41 16.83 -9.26
N GLN A 34 -4.66 16.89 -9.73
CA GLN A 34 -5.78 16.23 -9.04
C GLN A 34 -5.55 14.73 -8.87
N LEU A 35 -5.01 14.05 -9.90
CA LEU A 35 -4.69 12.63 -9.84
C LEU A 35 -3.62 12.33 -8.78
N VAL A 36 -2.57 13.15 -8.72
CA VAL A 36 -1.50 13.03 -7.73
C VAL A 36 -2.07 13.22 -6.32
N LEU A 37 -2.83 14.27 -6.07
CA LEU A 37 -3.43 14.55 -4.77
C LEU A 37 -4.33 13.39 -4.28
N LEU A 38 -5.07 12.76 -5.20
CA LEU A 38 -5.98 11.66 -4.87
C LEU A 38 -5.24 10.35 -4.51
N PHE A 39 -4.10 10.07 -5.16
CA PHE A 39 -3.44 8.78 -5.07
C PHE A 39 -2.09 8.77 -4.36
N GLN A 40 -1.45 9.93 -4.10
CA GLN A 40 -0.10 9.96 -3.50
C GLN A 40 -0.04 9.25 -2.16
N GLN A 41 -0.95 9.57 -1.24
CA GLN A 41 -0.96 8.97 0.09
C GLN A 41 -1.27 7.46 0.02
N ARG A 42 -2.17 7.05 -0.88
CA ARG A 42 -2.51 5.64 -1.11
C ARG A 42 -1.28 4.85 -1.58
N LEU A 43 -0.51 5.40 -2.52
CA LEU A 43 0.74 4.77 -2.98
C LEU A 43 1.76 4.63 -1.86
N VAL A 44 1.96 5.66 -1.05
CA VAL A 44 2.88 5.60 0.10
C VAL A 44 2.45 4.53 1.09
N VAL A 45 1.16 4.45 1.43
CA VAL A 45 0.61 3.41 2.33
C VAL A 45 0.85 2.00 1.79
N ILE A 46 0.70 1.79 0.48
CA ILE A 46 0.94 0.47 -0.14
C ILE A 46 2.43 0.13 -0.18
N MET A 47 3.29 1.10 -0.50
CA MET A 47 4.72 0.87 -0.72
C MET A 47 5.53 0.81 0.57
N LYS A 48 5.19 1.61 1.59
CA LYS A 48 5.93 1.69 2.85
C LYS A 48 6.15 0.33 3.52
N PRO A 49 5.15 -0.54 3.69
CA PRO A 49 5.36 -1.88 4.26
C PRO A 49 6.29 -2.75 3.41
N MET A 50 6.44 -2.46 2.12
CA MET A 50 7.29 -3.23 1.21
C MET A 50 8.75 -2.82 1.32
N VAL A 51 9.03 -1.51 1.34
CA VAL A 51 10.41 -0.99 1.27
C VAL A 51 10.99 -0.66 2.64
N GLY A 52 10.15 -0.55 3.69
CA GLY A 52 10.55 -0.36 5.08
C GLY A 52 10.80 1.09 5.48
N SER A 53 10.89 2.03 4.54
CA SER A 53 11.10 3.47 4.79
C SER A 53 9.97 4.28 4.15
N ARG A 54 9.54 5.36 4.84
CA ARG A 54 8.56 6.30 4.32
C ARG A 54 9.15 7.12 3.16
N GLU A 55 10.38 7.60 3.33
CA GLU A 55 11.08 8.39 2.31
C GLU A 55 11.19 7.60 0.99
N GLU A 56 11.64 6.36 1.06
CA GLU A 56 11.72 5.51 -0.12
C GLU A 56 10.35 5.23 -0.73
N ALA A 57 9.31 5.05 0.10
CA ALA A 57 7.95 4.88 -0.40
C ALA A 57 7.44 6.14 -1.11
N GLU A 58 7.77 7.33 -0.63
CA GLU A 58 7.46 8.62 -1.26
C GLU A 58 8.22 8.78 -2.59
N ASP A 59 9.50 8.44 -2.64
CA ASP A 59 10.31 8.46 -3.86
C ASP A 59 9.74 7.53 -4.94
N LEU A 60 9.37 6.31 -4.54
CA LEU A 60 8.75 5.35 -5.46
C LEU A 60 7.35 5.77 -5.90
N ALA A 61 6.59 6.46 -5.04
CA ALA A 61 5.30 7.03 -5.41
C ALA A 61 5.46 8.13 -6.47
N GLN A 62 6.47 9.01 -6.32
CA GLN A 62 6.81 10.01 -7.32
C GLN A 62 7.22 9.35 -8.66
N GLU A 63 8.07 8.33 -8.62
CA GLU A 63 8.47 7.59 -9.81
C GLU A 63 7.25 6.91 -10.48
N ALA A 64 6.29 6.39 -9.69
CA ALA A 64 5.06 5.84 -10.23
C ALA A 64 4.27 6.89 -11.00
N PHE A 65 4.10 8.10 -10.45
CA PHE A 65 3.43 9.20 -11.15
C PHE A 65 4.17 9.68 -12.39
N LEU A 66 5.50 9.72 -12.35
CA LEU A 66 6.29 10.02 -13.56
C LEU A 66 6.05 9.00 -14.68
N ARG A 67 5.94 7.72 -14.33
CA ARG A 67 5.59 6.66 -15.31
C ARG A 67 4.17 6.81 -15.83
N VAL A 68 3.21 7.10 -14.95
CA VAL A 68 1.84 7.42 -15.35
C VAL A 68 1.82 8.57 -16.35
N TYR A 69 2.50 9.68 -16.05
CA TYR A 69 2.55 10.85 -16.91
C TYR A 69 3.21 10.55 -18.26
N LYS A 70 4.35 9.87 -18.27
CA LYS A 70 5.06 9.48 -19.50
C LYS A 70 4.21 8.55 -20.39
N SER A 71 3.43 7.66 -19.78
CA SER A 71 2.59 6.70 -20.52
C SER A 71 1.15 7.18 -20.77
N ARG A 72 0.78 8.39 -20.31
CA ARG A 72 -0.60 8.90 -20.35
C ARG A 72 -1.24 8.85 -21.74
N LYS A 73 -0.48 9.16 -22.79
CA LYS A 73 -1.00 9.17 -24.17
C LYS A 73 -1.41 7.78 -24.66
N ASN A 74 -0.79 6.73 -24.15
CA ASN A 74 -1.06 5.34 -24.48
C ASN A 74 -2.03 4.67 -23.49
N TYR A 75 -2.58 5.43 -22.54
CA TYR A 75 -3.51 4.88 -21.57
C TYR A 75 -4.84 4.49 -22.23
N HIS A 76 -5.24 3.22 -22.06
CA HIS A 76 -6.52 2.68 -22.48
C HIS A 76 -7.15 1.96 -21.30
N PRO A 77 -8.35 2.34 -20.86
CA PRO A 77 -9.01 1.74 -19.70
C PRO A 77 -9.44 0.30 -20.01
N LYS A 78 -8.72 -0.68 -19.49
CA LYS A 78 -9.04 -2.12 -19.57
C LYS A 78 -9.51 -2.69 -18.24
N ALA A 79 -9.24 -1.97 -17.15
CA ALA A 79 -9.57 -2.29 -15.77
C ALA A 79 -9.73 -0.98 -14.99
N LYS A 80 -10.01 -1.06 -13.69
CA LYS A 80 -9.98 0.13 -12.82
C LYS A 80 -8.64 0.86 -12.92
N PHE A 81 -8.68 2.19 -12.85
CA PHE A 81 -7.45 2.97 -12.86
C PHE A 81 -6.50 2.58 -11.71
N SER A 82 -7.03 2.37 -10.51
CA SER A 82 -6.26 1.93 -9.36
C SER A 82 -5.51 0.61 -9.60
N THR A 83 -6.12 -0.36 -10.27
CA THR A 83 -5.48 -1.63 -10.63
C THR A 83 -4.25 -1.41 -11.52
N TRP A 84 -4.36 -0.53 -12.51
CA TRP A 84 -3.24 -0.19 -13.39
C TRP A 84 -2.13 0.58 -12.64
N LEU A 85 -2.49 1.58 -11.83
CA LEU A 85 -1.55 2.35 -11.03
C LEU A 85 -0.80 1.47 -10.04
N PHE A 86 -1.51 0.59 -9.32
CA PHE A 86 -0.88 -0.29 -8.34
C PHE A 86 -0.03 -1.39 -8.98
N THR A 87 -0.28 -1.75 -10.25
CA THR A 87 0.64 -2.60 -11.02
C THR A 87 1.99 -1.91 -11.21
N ILE A 88 1.99 -0.63 -11.54
CA ILE A 88 3.22 0.18 -11.65
C ILE A 88 3.94 0.23 -10.30
N ALA A 89 3.20 0.52 -9.22
CA ALA A 89 3.71 0.61 -7.87
C ALA A 89 4.34 -0.70 -7.37
N ASN A 90 3.63 -1.83 -7.56
CA ASN A 90 4.13 -3.15 -7.20
C ASN A 90 5.44 -3.50 -7.92
N ASN A 91 5.53 -3.21 -9.21
CA ASN A 91 6.73 -3.46 -9.99
C ASN A 91 7.92 -2.60 -9.52
N LEU A 92 7.67 -1.34 -9.16
CA LEU A 92 8.69 -0.45 -8.59
C LEU A 92 9.19 -0.98 -7.24
N ALA A 93 8.29 -1.30 -6.32
CA ALA A 93 8.63 -1.83 -5.01
C ALA A 93 9.44 -3.14 -5.11
N LEU A 94 9.02 -4.08 -5.95
CA LEU A 94 9.75 -5.33 -6.17
C LEU A 94 11.15 -5.09 -6.78
N ASN A 95 11.29 -4.13 -7.69
CA ASN A 95 12.59 -3.79 -8.27
C ASN A 95 13.53 -3.14 -7.24
N SER A 96 13.01 -2.25 -6.38
CA SER A 96 13.78 -1.68 -5.28
C SER A 96 14.28 -2.77 -4.33
N LEU A 97 13.41 -3.68 -3.90
CA LEU A 97 13.79 -4.81 -3.04
C LEU A 97 14.85 -5.72 -3.66
N ARG A 98 14.75 -6.02 -4.96
CA ARG A 98 15.76 -6.81 -5.69
C ARG A 98 17.09 -6.07 -5.77
N SER A 99 17.07 -4.76 -5.98
CA SER A 99 18.29 -3.93 -6.02
C SER A 99 18.99 -3.90 -4.67
N LYS A 100 18.25 -3.75 -3.57
CA LYS A 100 18.80 -3.83 -2.21
C LYS A 100 19.46 -5.18 -1.92
N LYS A 101 18.80 -6.28 -2.31
CA LYS A 101 19.36 -7.64 -2.11
C LYS A 101 20.64 -7.90 -2.94
N ARG A 102 20.79 -7.24 -4.09
CA ARG A 102 21.97 -7.40 -4.97
C ARG A 102 23.16 -6.53 -4.56
N ARG A 103 22.91 -5.42 -3.87
CA ARG A 103 23.95 -4.54 -3.31
C ARG A 103 23.97 -4.77 -1.81
N PRO A 104 24.88 -5.63 -1.28
CA PRO A 104 25.15 -5.63 0.15
C PRO A 104 25.55 -4.19 0.48
N GLN A 105 24.82 -3.55 1.37
CA GLN A 105 25.26 -2.27 1.90
C GLN A 105 26.61 -2.51 2.54
N VAL A 106 27.66 -1.95 1.97
CA VAL A 106 28.88 -1.65 2.70
C VAL A 106 28.45 -0.56 3.66
N SER A 107 28.01 -0.97 4.84
CA SER A 107 27.74 -0.06 5.94
C SER A 107 29.09 0.54 6.32
N PHE A 108 29.37 1.75 5.84
CA PHE A 108 30.30 2.60 6.56
C PHE A 108 29.68 2.82 7.94
N PRO A 109 30.42 2.58 9.03
CA PRO A 109 29.92 2.90 10.35
C PRO A 109 29.84 4.42 10.48
N THR A 110 28.71 4.99 10.11
CA THR A 110 28.36 6.34 10.50
C THR A 110 27.94 6.23 11.95
N THR A 111 28.78 6.72 12.82
CA THR A 111 28.50 6.97 14.22
C THR A 111 27.42 8.05 14.27
N GLU A 112 26.17 7.67 14.21
CA GLU A 112 25.07 8.56 14.51
C GLU A 112 24.15 7.86 15.50
N SER A 113 24.10 8.53 16.63
CA SER A 113 23.30 8.28 17.81
C SER A 113 21.88 7.88 17.48
N GLY A 114 21.41 6.80 18.14
CA GLY A 114 20.05 6.34 18.03
C GLY A 114 19.01 7.43 18.33
N GLN A 115 18.33 7.83 17.29
CA GLN A 115 16.97 8.30 17.37
C GLN A 115 16.13 7.30 16.58
N GLN A 116 15.52 6.37 17.30
CA GLN A 116 14.36 5.64 16.82
C GLN A 116 13.29 6.67 16.46
N GLN A 117 13.25 7.07 15.19
CA GLN A 117 12.10 7.80 14.68
C GLN A 117 10.91 6.85 14.73
N GLN A 118 10.08 7.07 15.71
CA GLN A 118 8.75 6.50 15.82
C GLN A 118 8.00 6.80 14.52
N VAL A 119 7.81 5.77 13.73
CA VAL A 119 7.06 5.83 12.48
C VAL A 119 5.59 5.76 12.83
N GLY A 120 5.02 6.88 13.26
CA GLY A 120 3.58 7.03 13.37
C GLY A 120 2.93 6.78 12.01
N ILE A 121 1.96 5.89 11.96
CA ILE A 121 0.96 5.87 10.89
C ILE A 121 0.19 7.17 11.06
N ASP A 122 0.54 8.19 10.25
CA ASP A 122 -0.22 9.43 10.18
C ASP A 122 -1.55 9.13 9.47
N GLN A 123 -2.45 8.50 10.20
CA GLN A 123 -3.85 8.47 9.85
C GLN A 123 -4.38 9.86 10.17
N ARG A 124 -4.37 10.75 9.19
CA ARG A 124 -5.27 11.90 9.22
C ARG A 124 -6.71 11.41 9.04
N LEU A 125 -7.20 10.73 10.08
CA LEU A 125 -8.62 10.79 10.39
C LEU A 125 -8.91 12.22 10.84
N PRO A 126 -10.09 12.80 10.51
CA PRO A 126 -10.46 14.13 10.99
C PRO A 126 -10.34 14.14 12.51
N GLU A 127 -9.64 15.16 13.02
CA GLU A 127 -9.41 15.39 14.46
C GLU A 127 -10.74 15.44 15.22
N LYS A 128 -11.23 14.26 15.63
CA LYS A 128 -12.00 14.19 16.87
C LYS A 128 -10.96 14.16 17.97
N GLN A 129 -11.09 15.09 18.91
CA GLN A 129 -10.31 15.20 20.14
C GLN A 129 -10.25 13.82 20.84
N SER A 130 -9.28 13.00 20.47
CA SER A 130 -9.07 11.70 21.08
C SER A 130 -8.19 11.91 22.31
N GLN A 131 -8.67 11.40 23.44
CA GLN A 131 -7.97 11.41 24.74
C GLN A 131 -6.54 10.87 24.56
N PRO A 132 -5.54 11.35 25.34
CA PRO A 132 -4.15 10.93 25.24
C PRO A 132 -3.94 9.41 25.31
N GLU A 133 -4.76 8.71 26.10
CA GLU A 133 -4.75 7.25 26.27
C GLU A 133 -5.12 6.51 24.98
N ILE A 134 -6.09 7.01 24.24
CA ILE A 134 -6.49 6.45 22.92
C ILE A 134 -5.38 6.63 21.88
N ARG A 135 -4.63 7.75 21.96
CA ARG A 135 -3.49 7.99 21.07
C ARG A 135 -2.35 7.01 21.35
N LEU A 136 -2.03 6.77 22.62
CA LEU A 136 -0.97 5.83 23.02
C LEU A 136 -1.33 4.41 22.56
N HIS A 137 -2.55 3.96 22.83
CA HIS A 137 -3.03 2.65 22.41
C HIS A 137 -3.00 2.48 20.87
N ASN A 138 -3.38 3.52 20.12
CA ASN A 138 -3.32 3.49 18.66
C ASN A 138 -1.88 3.40 18.13
N VAL A 139 -0.90 4.03 18.79
CA VAL A 139 0.52 3.95 18.44
C VAL A 139 1.06 2.53 18.68
N GLU A 140 0.76 1.95 19.84
CA GLU A 140 1.16 0.58 20.18
C GLU A 140 0.55 -0.44 19.22
N LEU A 141 -0.73 -0.29 18.90
CA LEU A 141 -1.42 -1.14 17.93
C LEU A 141 -0.80 -1.02 16.52
N ALA A 142 -0.43 0.19 16.11
CA ALA A 142 0.23 0.43 14.83
C ALA A 142 1.59 -0.26 14.75
N ASP A 143 2.36 -0.25 15.83
CA ASP A 143 3.65 -0.95 15.92
C ASP A 143 3.47 -2.47 15.85
N VAL A 144 2.47 -3.01 16.52
CA VAL A 144 2.14 -4.44 16.47
C VAL A 144 1.74 -4.86 15.07
N ILE A 145 0.89 -4.07 14.41
CA ILE A 145 0.50 -4.33 13.01
C ILE A 145 1.72 -4.28 12.09
N THR A 146 2.60 -3.30 12.27
CA THR A 146 3.83 -3.17 11.48
C THR A 146 4.72 -4.41 11.67
N LYS A 147 5.00 -4.81 12.90
CA LYS A 147 5.77 -6.03 13.21
C LYS A 147 5.12 -7.29 12.64
N ALA A 148 3.79 -7.39 12.72
CA ALA A 148 3.06 -8.50 12.13
C ALA A 148 3.19 -8.56 10.60
N LEU A 149 3.15 -7.41 9.93
CA LEU A 149 3.37 -7.31 8.49
C LEU A 149 4.82 -7.64 8.11
N ASP A 150 5.80 -7.26 8.94
CA ASP A 150 7.22 -7.56 8.71
C ASP A 150 7.52 -9.04 8.78
N GLY A 151 6.75 -9.81 9.55
CA GLY A 151 6.80 -11.27 9.58
C GLY A 151 6.29 -11.96 8.31
N LEU A 152 5.64 -11.24 7.40
CA LEU A 152 5.15 -11.76 6.13
C LEU A 152 6.24 -11.66 5.05
N ASN A 153 6.25 -12.64 4.11
CA ASN A 153 7.05 -12.46 2.91
C ASN A 153 6.47 -11.36 2.01
N GLU A 154 7.29 -10.83 1.11
CA GLU A 154 6.96 -9.69 0.25
C GLU A 154 5.63 -9.85 -0.50
N ARG A 155 5.36 -11.05 -1.05
CA ARG A 155 4.13 -11.34 -1.79
C ARG A 155 2.91 -11.42 -0.88
N GLN A 156 3.04 -12.00 0.30
CA GLN A 156 1.97 -12.05 1.28
C GLN A 156 1.62 -10.65 1.77
N ARG A 157 2.65 -9.85 2.10
CA ARG A 157 2.52 -8.47 2.56
C ARG A 157 1.79 -7.62 1.53
N MET A 158 2.24 -7.64 0.26
CA MET A 158 1.57 -6.89 -0.82
C MET A 158 0.10 -7.33 -0.98
N ALA A 159 -0.20 -8.62 -1.00
CA ALA A 159 -1.57 -9.10 -1.13
C ALA A 159 -2.47 -8.64 0.03
N VAL A 160 -1.96 -8.65 1.27
CA VAL A 160 -2.69 -8.16 2.46
C VAL A 160 -2.94 -6.67 2.36
N VAL A 161 -1.93 -5.88 2.01
CA VAL A 161 -2.04 -4.42 1.89
C VAL A 161 -3.07 -4.04 0.83
N LEU A 162 -3.00 -4.61 -0.37
CA LEU A 162 -3.97 -4.36 -1.44
C LEU A 162 -5.40 -4.79 -1.05
N ASN A 163 -5.54 -5.90 -0.33
CA ASN A 163 -6.86 -6.37 0.09
C ASN A 163 -7.47 -5.55 1.23
N LYS A 164 -6.66 -5.08 2.20
CA LYS A 164 -7.14 -4.45 3.44
C LYS A 164 -7.17 -2.93 3.40
N TYR A 165 -6.23 -2.29 2.70
CA TYR A 165 -6.19 -0.83 2.60
C TYR A 165 -6.88 -0.31 1.33
N GLU A 166 -6.93 -1.12 0.27
CA GLU A 166 -7.52 -0.72 -1.00
C GLU A 166 -8.81 -1.48 -1.35
N ASP A 167 -9.28 -2.35 -0.47
CA ASP A 167 -10.48 -3.18 -0.63
C ASP A 167 -10.52 -3.93 -1.98
N MET A 168 -9.35 -4.27 -2.52
CA MET A 168 -9.26 -4.95 -3.81
C MET A 168 -9.73 -6.40 -3.70
N ASN A 169 -10.53 -6.83 -4.67
CA ASN A 169 -10.91 -8.23 -4.80
C ASN A 169 -9.72 -9.07 -5.32
N TYR A 170 -9.84 -10.39 -5.22
CA TYR A 170 -8.75 -11.31 -5.58
C TYR A 170 -8.38 -11.27 -7.07
N ALA A 171 -9.32 -10.93 -7.95
CA ALA A 171 -9.05 -10.81 -9.38
C ALA A 171 -8.22 -9.55 -9.68
N ASP A 172 -8.57 -8.42 -9.09
CA ASP A 172 -7.82 -7.17 -9.22
C ASP A 172 -6.39 -7.31 -8.64
N ILE A 173 -6.25 -7.92 -7.44
CA ILE A 173 -4.94 -8.20 -6.84
C ILE A 173 -4.10 -9.13 -7.74
N ALA A 174 -4.74 -10.13 -8.35
CA ALA A 174 -4.05 -11.04 -9.27
C ALA A 174 -3.47 -10.29 -10.47
N VAL A 175 -4.21 -9.32 -11.03
CA VAL A 175 -3.71 -8.44 -12.10
C VAL A 175 -2.53 -7.62 -11.62
N VAL A 176 -2.64 -6.94 -10.46
CA VAL A 176 -1.58 -6.11 -9.89
C VAL A 176 -0.29 -6.91 -9.68
N MET A 177 -0.41 -8.12 -9.16
CA MET A 177 0.74 -8.95 -8.79
C MET A 177 1.24 -9.87 -9.91
N GLY A 178 0.58 -9.91 -11.07
CA GLY A 178 0.89 -10.86 -12.15
C GLY A 178 0.70 -12.32 -11.74
N LEU A 179 -0.36 -12.62 -10.97
CA LEU A 179 -0.66 -13.93 -10.42
C LEU A 179 -2.05 -14.41 -10.87
N THR A 180 -2.41 -15.64 -10.49
CA THR A 180 -3.79 -16.13 -10.61
C THR A 180 -4.58 -15.80 -9.34
N SER A 181 -5.91 -15.64 -9.45
CA SER A 181 -6.79 -15.43 -8.28
C SER A 181 -6.69 -16.57 -7.26
N LYS A 182 -6.43 -17.82 -7.69
CA LYS A 182 -6.17 -18.97 -6.82
C LYS A 182 -4.88 -18.78 -6.02
N ALA A 183 -3.82 -18.28 -6.65
CA ALA A 183 -2.55 -17.98 -5.96
C ALA A 183 -2.73 -16.85 -4.94
N VAL A 184 -3.46 -15.78 -5.27
CA VAL A 184 -3.78 -14.70 -4.33
C VAL A 184 -4.57 -15.21 -3.13
N LYS A 185 -5.60 -16.05 -3.34
CA LYS A 185 -6.36 -16.69 -2.25
C LYS A 185 -5.44 -17.47 -1.31
N SER A 186 -4.51 -18.26 -1.87
CA SER A 186 -3.53 -19.02 -1.09
C SER A 186 -2.57 -18.11 -0.30
N LEU A 187 -2.07 -17.03 -0.92
CA LEU A 187 -1.21 -16.05 -0.24
C LEU A 187 -1.92 -15.41 0.95
N LEU A 188 -3.14 -14.92 0.75
CA LEU A 188 -3.95 -14.30 1.81
C LEU A 188 -4.32 -15.29 2.92
N SER A 189 -4.60 -16.55 2.58
CA SER A 189 -4.87 -17.59 3.58
C SER A 189 -3.67 -17.83 4.49
N ARG A 190 -2.46 -17.99 3.92
CA ARG A 190 -1.22 -18.15 4.69
C ARG A 190 -0.87 -16.90 5.49
N ALA A 191 -1.04 -15.72 4.90
CA ALA A 191 -0.83 -14.46 5.61
C ALA A 191 -1.72 -14.33 6.84
N ARG A 192 -3.02 -14.70 6.75
CA ARG A 192 -3.95 -14.68 7.89
C ARG A 192 -3.51 -15.61 9.03
N VAL A 193 -2.96 -16.77 8.71
CA VAL A 193 -2.43 -17.69 9.73
C VAL A 193 -1.25 -17.03 10.45
N ASN A 194 -0.27 -16.50 9.71
CA ASN A 194 0.89 -15.86 10.30
C ASN A 194 0.51 -14.62 11.15
N LEU A 195 -0.38 -13.77 10.62
CA LEU A 195 -0.86 -12.60 11.35
C LEU A 195 -1.60 -12.99 12.63
N ARG A 196 -2.44 -14.04 12.59
CA ARG A 196 -3.14 -14.53 13.77
C ARG A 196 -2.20 -14.97 14.88
N GLU A 197 -1.11 -15.66 14.54
CA GLU A 197 -0.12 -16.12 15.52
C GLU A 197 0.61 -14.94 16.21
N VAL A 198 0.94 -13.90 15.45
CA VAL A 198 1.55 -12.69 16.02
C VAL A 198 0.56 -11.92 16.88
N LEU A 199 -0.66 -11.70 16.39
CA LEU A 199 -1.69 -10.92 17.08
C LEU A 199 -2.25 -11.63 18.32
N LYS A 200 -2.29 -12.97 18.33
CA LYS A 200 -2.66 -13.71 19.55
C LYS A 200 -1.75 -13.38 20.72
N LYS A 201 -0.45 -13.35 20.50
CA LYS A 201 0.53 -13.01 21.56
C LYS A 201 0.26 -11.63 22.14
N TYR A 202 -0.10 -10.67 21.29
CA TYR A 202 -0.43 -9.31 21.72
C TYR A 202 -1.72 -9.26 22.53
N ILE A 203 -2.79 -9.87 22.06
CA ILE A 203 -4.09 -9.88 22.77
C ILE A 203 -3.98 -10.54 24.14
N TYR A 204 -3.20 -11.63 24.26
CA TYR A 204 -3.01 -12.29 25.55
C TYR A 204 -2.12 -11.48 26.52
N MET A 205 -1.18 -10.68 26.03
CA MET A 205 -0.37 -9.80 26.86
C MET A 205 -1.18 -8.61 27.39
N ASP A 206 -2.04 -8.04 26.55
CA ASP A 206 -2.89 -6.90 26.91
C ASP A 206 -4.00 -7.31 27.89
N GLY A 207 -4.61 -8.49 27.70
CA GLY A 207 -5.61 -9.03 28.62
C GLY A 207 -5.13 -9.30 30.04
N GLN A 208 -3.85 -9.63 30.23
CA GLN A 208 -3.24 -9.78 31.57
C GLN A 208 -2.93 -8.46 32.26
N SER A 209 -2.78 -7.38 31.47
CA SER A 209 -2.55 -6.04 32.03
C SER A 209 -3.84 -5.42 32.56
N SER A 210 -4.99 -5.74 31.99
CA SER A 210 -6.30 -5.20 32.40
C SER A 210 -6.81 -5.78 33.72
N GLU A 211 -6.47 -7.02 34.06
CA GLU A 211 -6.87 -7.64 35.34
C GLU A 211 -6.12 -7.11 36.58
N LYS A 212 -5.02 -6.36 36.41
CA LYS A 212 -4.26 -5.78 37.52
C LYS A 212 -4.78 -4.45 38.05
N TYR A 213 -5.76 -3.84 37.39
CA TYR A 213 -6.33 -2.56 37.79
C TYR A 213 -7.71 -2.64 38.42
N GLU A 214 -8.27 -3.87 38.61
CA GLU A 214 -9.56 -4.11 39.25
C GLU A 214 -9.43 -4.78 40.65
N SER A 215 -8.28 -4.63 41.32
CA SER A 215 -8.09 -5.17 42.68
C SER A 215 -7.75 -4.06 43.65
#